data_aee7fc6371e7387905ba4aec1a1aff2b
#
_entry.id   aee7fc6371e7387905ba4aec1a1aff2b
#
_cell.length_a   1.000
_cell.length_b   1.000
_cell.length_c   1.000
_cell.angle_alpha   90.00
_cell.angle_beta   90.00
_cell.angle_gamma   90.00
#
_symmetry.space_group_name_H-M   'P 1'
#
loop_
_entity.id
_entity.type
_entity.pdbx_description
1 polymer ?
#
loop_
_entity_poly.entity_id
_entity_poly.type
_entity_poly.pdbx_seq_one_letter_code
_entity_poly.pdbx_strand_id
1 'polypeptide(L)'
;MKKWKRILAVAVMLALVFCAGRGSAVLVKSWQNGGLLGVNAVASTTENWGLGFGESGTQPTGNATPEELRKYNTYFIGNGDDKVIYLTFDCGYENGNTEKILEALKKHDVKATFFVVGHFLETSPDLVRKMVEEGHTVGNHTYHHPDMSEIADVSSFQKEVEDVKLLYEEITDKEMVKYYRPPQGKYSESNLKMAKELGYYTFFWSLAYVDWYDTDQPT
;
A
#
# COMPACT_ATOMS: atom_id res chain seq x y z
N MET A 1 -68.70 -18.97 11.29
CA MET A 1 -67.44 -19.35 11.95
C MET A 1 -66.24 -19.51 10.99
N LYS A 2 -66.35 -20.06 9.78
CA LYS A 2 -65.21 -20.30 8.88
C LYS A 2 -64.58 -19.02 8.28
N LYS A 3 -65.30 -17.94 8.01
CA LYS A 3 -64.79 -16.68 7.44
C LYS A 3 -63.87 -15.91 8.42
N TRP A 4 -64.26 -15.82 9.68
CA TRP A 4 -63.47 -15.12 10.69
C TRP A 4 -62.14 -15.79 10.99
N LYS A 5 -62.09 -17.12 10.98
CA LYS A 5 -60.80 -17.85 11.16
C LYS A 5 -59.85 -17.62 10.01
N ARG A 6 -60.32 -17.45 8.78
CA ARG A 6 -59.49 -17.11 7.60
C ARG A 6 -58.98 -15.69 7.66
N ILE A 7 -59.80 -14.73 8.07
CA ILE A 7 -59.38 -13.33 8.24
C ILE A 7 -58.32 -13.21 9.33
N LEU A 8 -58.51 -13.91 10.46
CA LEU A 8 -57.54 -13.92 11.55
C LEU A 8 -56.21 -14.56 11.11
N ALA A 9 -56.23 -15.66 10.36
CA ALA A 9 -55.01 -16.31 9.84
C ALA A 9 -54.24 -15.43 8.86
N VAL A 10 -54.91 -14.69 7.97
CA VAL A 10 -54.27 -13.74 7.05
C VAL A 10 -53.68 -12.56 7.80
N ALA A 11 -54.39 -12.02 8.81
CA ALA A 11 -53.87 -10.92 9.64
C ALA A 11 -52.60 -11.32 10.42
N VAL A 12 -52.59 -12.53 11.00
CA VAL A 12 -51.44 -13.08 11.70
C VAL A 12 -50.28 -13.32 10.74
N MET A 13 -50.51 -13.84 9.53
CA MET A 13 -49.47 -14.05 8.51
C MET A 13 -48.86 -12.72 8.04
N LEU A 14 -49.68 -11.69 7.80
CA LEU A 14 -49.23 -10.35 7.44
C LEU A 14 -48.41 -9.69 8.56
N ALA A 15 -48.80 -9.88 9.82
CA ALA A 15 -48.04 -9.39 10.97
C ALA A 15 -46.70 -10.09 11.09
N LEU A 16 -46.63 -11.41 10.85
CA LEU A 16 -45.38 -12.17 10.88
C LEU A 16 -44.42 -11.75 9.73
N VAL A 17 -44.96 -11.51 8.52
CA VAL A 17 -44.17 -11.01 7.39
C VAL A 17 -43.66 -9.60 7.66
N PHE A 18 -44.48 -8.73 8.28
CA PHE A 18 -44.05 -7.38 8.64
C PHE A 18 -42.99 -7.38 9.75
N CYS A 19 -43.11 -8.24 10.76
CA CYS A 19 -42.10 -8.42 11.81
C CYS A 19 -40.83 -9.02 11.26
N ALA A 20 -40.92 -10.03 10.37
CA ALA A 20 -39.74 -10.62 9.70
C ALA A 20 -39.06 -9.60 8.79
N GLY A 21 -39.81 -8.79 8.03
CA GLY A 21 -39.29 -7.74 7.17
C GLY A 21 -38.55 -6.64 7.96
N ARG A 22 -39.12 -6.21 9.10
CA ARG A 22 -38.44 -5.25 9.97
C ARG A 22 -37.22 -5.86 10.68
N GLY A 23 -37.31 -7.11 11.12
CA GLY A 23 -36.15 -7.83 11.69
C GLY A 23 -35.02 -7.98 10.68
N SER A 24 -35.35 -8.32 9.43
CA SER A 24 -34.39 -8.41 8.35
C SER A 24 -33.75 -7.05 8.01
N ALA A 25 -34.54 -5.97 7.99
CA ALA A 25 -34.03 -4.63 7.73
C ALA A 25 -33.11 -4.12 8.86
N VAL A 26 -33.40 -4.47 10.12
CA VAL A 26 -32.50 -4.16 11.26
C VAL A 26 -31.24 -4.99 11.21
N LEU A 27 -31.33 -6.28 10.86
CA LEU A 27 -30.16 -7.15 10.70
C LEU A 27 -29.29 -6.73 9.51
N VAL A 28 -29.86 -6.34 8.39
CA VAL A 28 -29.12 -5.82 7.22
C VAL A 28 -28.45 -4.49 7.55
N LYS A 29 -29.13 -3.56 8.24
CA LYS A 29 -28.51 -2.31 8.71
C LYS A 29 -27.41 -2.57 9.74
N SER A 30 -27.60 -3.54 10.64
CA SER A 30 -26.58 -3.92 11.61
C SER A 30 -25.36 -4.57 10.94
N TRP A 31 -25.59 -5.31 9.86
CA TRP A 31 -24.51 -5.93 9.07
C TRP A 31 -23.75 -4.90 8.22
N GLN A 32 -24.47 -3.93 7.65
CA GLN A 32 -23.87 -2.79 6.92
C GLN A 32 -23.10 -1.82 7.84
N ASN A 33 -23.45 -1.76 9.13
CA ASN A 33 -22.80 -0.90 10.14
C ASN A 33 -21.80 -1.65 11.06
N GLY A 34 -21.21 -2.77 10.62
CA GLY A 34 -20.09 -3.40 11.34
C GLY A 34 -20.42 -4.54 12.28
N GLY A 35 -21.59 -5.18 12.14
CA GLY A 35 -21.90 -6.43 12.86
C GLY A 35 -22.19 -6.26 14.35
N LEU A 36 -22.67 -7.35 14.97
CA LEU A 36 -23.12 -7.43 16.38
C LEU A 36 -22.00 -7.28 17.44
N LEU A 37 -20.77 -7.21 17.00
CA LEU A 37 -19.61 -6.88 17.83
C LEU A 37 -19.06 -5.57 17.28
N GLY A 38 -19.32 -4.49 17.99
CA GLY A 38 -18.88 -3.15 17.61
C GLY A 38 -17.35 -3.09 17.42
N VAL A 39 -16.90 -3.48 16.25
CA VAL A 39 -15.63 -3.01 15.75
C VAL A 39 -15.90 -1.58 15.33
N ASN A 40 -15.61 -0.62 16.19
CA ASN A 40 -15.44 0.76 15.78
C ASN A 40 -14.37 0.71 14.68
N ALA A 41 -14.79 0.74 13.42
CA ALA A 41 -13.90 1.16 12.35
C ALA A 41 -13.50 2.59 12.72
N VAL A 42 -12.38 2.74 13.38
CA VAL A 42 -11.71 4.01 13.50
C VAL A 42 -11.48 4.41 12.06
N ALA A 43 -12.20 5.43 11.59
CA ALA A 43 -11.94 6.01 10.29
C ALA A 43 -10.49 6.49 10.34
N SER A 44 -9.60 5.69 9.78
CA SER A 44 -8.20 6.02 9.69
C SER A 44 -8.11 7.17 8.69
N THR A 45 -7.67 8.34 9.16
CA THR A 45 -7.48 9.49 8.28
C THR A 45 -6.38 9.15 7.27
N THR A 46 -6.64 9.45 6.01
CA THR A 46 -5.61 9.40 4.97
C THR A 46 -4.61 10.52 5.21
N GLU A 47 -3.33 10.14 5.23
CA GLU A 47 -2.20 11.06 5.33
C GLU A 47 -1.41 11.03 4.01
N ASN A 48 -0.88 12.17 3.61
CA ASN A 48 0.11 12.26 2.54
C ASN A 48 1.49 12.41 3.17
N TRP A 49 2.44 11.57 2.76
CA TRP A 49 3.80 11.70 3.26
C TRP A 49 4.39 13.06 2.89
N GLY A 50 4.81 13.81 3.89
CA GLY A 50 5.36 15.15 3.75
C GLY A 50 6.64 15.31 4.55
N LEU A 51 7.53 16.17 4.06
CA LEU A 51 8.83 16.44 4.66
C LEU A 51 8.96 17.90 5.06
N GLY A 52 9.59 18.15 6.21
CA GLY A 52 10.08 19.45 6.66
C GLY A 52 11.60 19.47 6.65
N PHE A 53 12.19 20.52 6.11
CA PHE A 53 13.65 20.71 6.09
C PHE A 53 14.03 21.81 7.06
N GLY A 54 14.98 21.51 7.96
CA GLY A 54 15.53 22.43 8.93
C GLY A 54 16.85 23.05 8.45
N GLU A 55 17.78 23.26 9.40
CA GLU A 55 19.10 23.78 9.11
C GLU A 55 19.91 22.82 8.24
N SER A 56 20.84 23.39 7.45
CA SER A 56 21.73 22.58 6.61
C SER A 56 22.54 21.58 7.45
N GLY A 57 22.56 20.33 7.01
CA GLY A 57 23.25 19.23 7.70
C GLY A 57 22.40 18.51 8.76
N THR A 58 21.14 18.90 8.93
CA THR A 58 20.17 18.15 9.77
C THR A 58 19.34 17.19 8.94
N GLN A 59 18.91 16.08 9.56
CA GLN A 59 17.96 15.18 8.91
C GLN A 59 16.59 15.86 8.75
N PRO A 60 15.84 15.58 7.66
CA PRO A 60 14.50 16.10 7.51
C PRO A 60 13.56 15.48 8.54
N THR A 61 12.53 16.22 8.88
CA THR A 61 11.39 15.72 9.67
C THR A 61 10.28 15.24 8.72
N GLY A 62 9.54 14.22 9.14
CA GLY A 62 8.32 13.79 8.47
C GLY A 62 7.08 14.34 9.18
N ASN A 63 5.91 14.17 8.57
CA ASN A 63 4.62 14.43 9.23
C ASN A 63 4.25 13.37 10.30
N ALA A 64 5.05 12.31 10.42
CA ALA A 64 5.07 11.40 11.56
C ALA A 64 6.51 11.18 12.03
N THR A 65 6.71 10.96 13.33
CA THR A 65 8.05 10.74 13.89
C THR A 65 8.60 9.35 13.55
N PRO A 66 9.93 9.17 13.53
CA PRO A 66 10.52 7.84 13.34
C PRO A 66 10.05 6.81 14.38
N GLU A 67 9.82 7.25 15.64
CA GLU A 67 9.35 6.39 16.73
C GLU A 67 7.91 5.92 16.50
N GLU A 68 7.04 6.78 15.99
CA GLU A 68 5.66 6.43 15.63
C GLU A 68 5.64 5.45 14.48
N LEU A 69 6.41 5.71 13.43
CA LEU A 69 6.47 4.87 12.24
C LEU A 69 7.07 3.48 12.52
N ARG A 70 8.10 3.38 13.38
CA ARG A 70 8.71 2.09 13.77
C ARG A 70 7.73 1.11 14.39
N LYS A 71 6.65 1.59 15.02
CA LYS A 71 5.58 0.72 15.54
C LYS A 71 4.94 -0.13 14.44
N TYR A 72 5.03 0.34 13.20
CA TYR A 72 4.47 -0.29 12.00
C TYR A 72 5.54 -0.84 11.05
N ASN A 73 6.79 -1.05 11.50
CA ASN A 73 7.92 -1.39 10.65
C ASN A 73 8.10 -0.41 9.47
N THR A 74 7.91 0.88 9.74
CA THR A 74 7.92 1.92 8.71
C THR A 74 9.11 2.86 8.92
N TYR A 75 9.79 3.24 7.84
CA TYR A 75 11.05 3.98 7.87
C TYR A 75 11.08 5.03 6.75
N PHE A 76 11.81 6.14 6.99
CA PHE A 76 12.09 7.16 5.97
C PHE A 76 13.50 7.75 6.09
N ILE A 77 14.17 7.53 7.21
CA ILE A 77 15.54 7.96 7.49
C ILE A 77 16.35 6.80 8.09
N GLY A 78 17.64 6.79 7.82
CA GLY A 78 18.59 5.93 8.50
C GLY A 78 19.18 6.58 9.75
N ASN A 79 20.30 6.02 10.24
CA ASN A 79 21.06 6.64 11.32
C ASN A 79 21.77 7.90 10.80
N GLY A 80 21.55 9.05 11.43
CA GLY A 80 22.14 10.33 11.01
C GLY A 80 23.65 10.44 11.21
N ASP A 81 24.23 9.58 12.05
CA ASP A 81 25.69 9.54 12.27
C ASP A 81 26.43 8.80 11.16
N ASP A 82 25.71 7.99 10.38
CA ASP A 82 26.27 7.25 9.27
C ASP A 82 26.31 8.13 8.00
N LYS A 83 27.47 8.18 7.34
CA LYS A 83 27.63 8.87 6.05
C LYS A 83 27.15 7.97 4.90
N VAL A 84 25.88 7.59 4.93
CA VAL A 84 25.24 6.67 3.98
C VAL A 84 24.00 7.30 3.38
N ILE A 85 23.84 7.15 2.06
CA ILE A 85 22.64 7.49 1.32
C ILE A 85 22.06 6.21 0.72
N TYR A 86 20.77 5.99 0.91
CA TYR A 86 20.01 4.89 0.31
C TYR A 86 19.28 5.40 -0.91
N LEU A 87 19.70 4.96 -2.10
CA LEU A 87 19.03 5.31 -3.35
C LEU A 87 17.82 4.41 -3.58
N THR A 88 16.68 5.01 -3.88
CA THR A 88 15.45 4.29 -4.22
C THR A 88 14.80 4.87 -5.46
N PHE A 89 14.21 4.01 -6.28
CA PHE A 89 13.52 4.36 -7.51
C PHE A 89 12.12 3.73 -7.51
N ASP A 90 11.10 4.51 -7.83
CA ASP A 90 9.75 4.00 -8.01
C ASP A 90 9.50 3.78 -9.51
N CYS A 91 9.26 2.52 -9.90
CA CYS A 91 9.18 2.09 -11.29
C CYS A 91 7.75 1.73 -11.65
N GLY A 92 6.99 2.70 -12.15
CA GLY A 92 5.62 2.53 -12.62
C GLY A 92 5.53 2.25 -14.11
N TYR A 93 6.36 2.92 -14.91
CA TYR A 93 6.37 2.89 -16.36
C TYR A 93 7.80 3.05 -16.89
N GLU A 94 8.17 2.27 -17.90
CA GLU A 94 9.49 2.38 -18.55
C GLU A 94 9.44 3.36 -19.72
N ASN A 95 10.32 4.35 -19.68
CA ASN A 95 10.44 5.39 -20.69
C ASN A 95 11.86 5.49 -21.31
N GLY A 96 12.68 4.45 -21.17
CA GLY A 96 14.05 4.39 -21.71
C GLY A 96 15.12 4.91 -20.74
N ASN A 97 14.78 5.17 -19.48
CA ASN A 97 15.73 5.66 -18.48
C ASN A 97 16.29 4.57 -17.57
N THR A 98 15.54 3.50 -17.29
CA THR A 98 15.96 2.47 -16.33
C THR A 98 17.28 1.82 -16.70
N GLU A 99 17.51 1.52 -17.98
CA GLU A 99 18.76 0.95 -18.46
C GLU A 99 19.95 1.88 -18.15
N LYS A 100 19.80 3.19 -18.41
CA LYS A 100 20.84 4.20 -18.14
C LYS A 100 21.12 4.36 -16.65
N ILE A 101 20.09 4.23 -15.82
CA ILE A 101 20.23 4.26 -14.36
C ILE A 101 21.03 3.05 -13.90
N LEU A 102 20.72 1.85 -14.37
CA LEU A 102 21.47 0.62 -14.06
C LEU A 102 22.94 0.72 -14.51
N GLU A 103 23.20 1.24 -15.70
CA GLU A 103 24.56 1.47 -16.18
C GLU A 103 25.33 2.45 -15.28
N ALA A 104 24.68 3.54 -14.84
CA ALA A 104 25.28 4.50 -13.93
C ALA A 104 25.59 3.89 -12.56
N LEU A 105 24.64 3.15 -11.97
CA LEU A 105 24.81 2.45 -10.71
C LEU A 105 25.96 1.44 -10.79
N LYS A 106 26.02 0.65 -11.87
CA LYS A 106 27.09 -0.31 -12.13
C LYS A 106 28.46 0.36 -12.28
N LYS A 107 28.53 1.46 -13.04
CA LYS A 107 29.76 2.24 -13.24
C LYS A 107 30.35 2.74 -11.92
N HIS A 108 29.50 3.07 -10.95
CA HIS A 108 29.91 3.60 -9.65
C HIS A 108 29.92 2.57 -8.53
N ASP A 109 29.66 1.29 -8.84
CA ASP A 109 29.51 0.18 -7.89
C ASP A 109 28.52 0.49 -6.75
N VAL A 110 27.40 1.12 -7.10
CA VAL A 110 26.34 1.50 -6.16
C VAL A 110 25.16 0.56 -6.31
N LYS A 111 24.59 0.12 -5.18
CA LYS A 111 23.35 -0.65 -5.15
C LYS A 111 22.18 0.25 -4.75
N ALA A 112 21.01 -0.04 -5.29
CA ALA A 112 19.79 0.71 -5.04
C ALA A 112 18.62 -0.23 -4.78
N THR A 113 17.50 0.33 -4.33
CA THR A 113 16.22 -0.37 -4.23
C THR A 113 15.24 0.19 -5.27
N PHE A 114 14.65 -0.71 -6.06
CA PHE A 114 13.62 -0.38 -7.05
C PHE A 114 12.27 -0.88 -6.55
N PHE A 115 11.32 0.02 -6.32
CA PHE A 115 9.95 -0.33 -5.98
C PHE A 115 9.14 -0.42 -7.27
N VAL A 116 8.71 -1.63 -7.63
CA VAL A 116 8.09 -1.91 -8.93
C VAL A 116 6.60 -2.17 -8.78
N VAL A 117 5.81 -1.69 -9.76
CA VAL A 117 4.38 -2.01 -9.89
C VAL A 117 4.17 -3.21 -10.84
N GLY A 118 2.95 -3.78 -10.83
CA GLY A 118 2.59 -4.88 -11.73
C GLY A 118 2.87 -4.58 -13.20
N HIS A 119 2.47 -3.40 -13.66
CA HIS A 119 2.69 -2.98 -15.07
C HIS A 119 4.18 -3.00 -15.47
N PHE A 120 5.08 -2.53 -14.60
CA PHE A 120 6.52 -2.54 -14.88
C PHE A 120 7.05 -3.98 -14.99
N LEU A 121 6.59 -4.87 -14.12
CA LEU A 121 6.95 -6.30 -14.16
C LEU A 121 6.48 -6.95 -15.46
N GLU A 122 5.25 -6.66 -15.90
CA GLU A 122 4.66 -7.24 -17.13
C GLU A 122 5.36 -6.77 -18.41
N THR A 123 5.71 -5.46 -18.45
CA THR A 123 6.22 -4.84 -19.69
C THR A 123 7.73 -4.81 -19.80
N SER A 124 8.44 -4.96 -18.68
CA SER A 124 9.91 -4.83 -18.63
C SER A 124 10.58 -5.92 -17.78
N PRO A 125 10.20 -7.22 -17.95
CA PRO A 125 10.72 -8.30 -17.12
C PRO A 125 12.25 -8.49 -17.25
N ASP A 126 12.83 -8.15 -18.40
CA ASP A 126 14.29 -8.23 -18.60
C ASP A 126 15.04 -7.21 -17.74
N LEU A 127 14.50 -6.01 -17.56
CA LEU A 127 15.08 -5.01 -16.65
C LEU A 127 15.01 -5.46 -15.20
N VAL A 128 13.91 -6.12 -14.81
CA VAL A 128 13.78 -6.67 -13.45
C VAL A 128 14.80 -7.77 -13.20
N ARG A 129 14.99 -8.69 -14.15
CA ARG A 129 16.07 -9.70 -14.07
C ARG A 129 17.43 -9.05 -13.94
N LYS A 130 17.71 -8.03 -14.75
CA LYS A 130 18.98 -7.29 -14.71
C LYS A 130 19.21 -6.59 -13.36
N MET A 131 18.18 -5.96 -12.78
CA MET A 131 18.25 -5.38 -11.42
C MET A 131 18.74 -6.44 -10.42
N VAL A 132 18.14 -7.60 -10.45
CA VAL A 132 18.46 -8.70 -9.53
C VAL A 132 19.84 -9.28 -9.78
N GLU A 133 20.24 -9.48 -11.04
CA GLU A 133 21.54 -9.99 -11.43
C GLU A 133 22.69 -9.01 -11.06
N GLU A 134 22.43 -7.72 -11.16
CA GLU A 134 23.37 -6.68 -10.76
C GLU A 134 23.38 -6.41 -9.25
N GLY A 135 22.57 -7.15 -8.46
CA GLY A 135 22.59 -7.14 -7.00
C GLY A 135 21.81 -5.96 -6.38
N HIS A 136 20.88 -5.38 -7.12
CA HIS A 136 19.92 -4.42 -6.58
C HIS A 136 18.80 -5.11 -5.83
N THR A 137 18.16 -4.38 -4.93
CA THR A 137 16.94 -4.84 -4.24
C THR A 137 15.72 -4.44 -5.07
N VAL A 138 14.79 -5.37 -5.27
CA VAL A 138 13.50 -5.08 -5.88
C VAL A 138 12.43 -5.19 -4.80
N GLY A 139 11.71 -4.10 -4.56
CA GLY A 139 10.63 -3.96 -3.58
C GLY A 139 9.27 -3.81 -4.26
N ASN A 140 8.23 -3.88 -3.46
CA ASN A 140 6.84 -3.90 -3.87
C ASN A 140 6.24 -2.49 -3.87
N HIS A 141 5.64 -2.07 -5.00
CA HIS A 141 4.94 -0.79 -5.13
C HIS A 141 3.47 -0.95 -5.51
N THR A 142 2.86 -2.10 -5.15
CA THR A 142 1.51 -2.55 -5.50
C THR A 142 1.34 -2.92 -6.97
N TYR A 143 0.28 -3.68 -7.27
CA TYR A 143 0.07 -4.15 -8.63
C TYR A 143 -0.52 -3.06 -9.54
N HIS A 144 -1.59 -2.38 -9.08
CA HIS A 144 -2.32 -1.37 -9.85
C HIS A 144 -1.99 0.08 -9.47
N HIS A 145 -1.07 0.31 -8.52
CA HIS A 145 -0.73 1.64 -8.00
C HIS A 145 -1.94 2.44 -7.45
N PRO A 146 -2.87 1.82 -6.68
CA PRO A 146 -4.03 2.53 -6.14
C PRO A 146 -3.65 3.41 -4.95
N ASP A 147 -4.56 4.26 -4.53
CA ASP A 147 -4.50 4.89 -3.22
C ASP A 147 -4.74 3.83 -2.13
N MET A 148 -3.65 3.28 -1.58
CA MET A 148 -3.74 2.21 -0.60
C MET A 148 -4.39 2.66 0.71
N SER A 149 -4.42 3.96 1.02
CA SER A 149 -5.06 4.48 2.23
C SER A 149 -6.59 4.34 2.21
N GLU A 150 -7.18 4.20 1.03
CA GLU A 150 -8.61 3.96 0.87
C GLU A 150 -9.00 2.47 0.99
N ILE A 151 -8.03 1.57 1.00
CA ILE A 151 -8.28 0.13 1.15
C ILE A 151 -8.57 -0.18 2.62
N ALA A 152 -9.81 -0.60 2.89
CA ALA A 152 -10.30 -0.81 4.26
C ALA A 152 -10.06 -2.22 4.80
N ASP A 153 -9.81 -3.20 3.95
CA ASP A 153 -9.69 -4.61 4.35
C ASP A 153 -8.34 -5.23 3.96
N VAL A 154 -7.87 -6.15 4.81
CA VAL A 154 -6.57 -6.81 4.66
C VAL A 154 -6.51 -7.66 3.39
N SER A 155 -7.62 -8.26 2.95
CA SER A 155 -7.61 -9.15 1.78
C SER A 155 -7.38 -8.38 0.49
N SER A 156 -8.00 -7.20 0.34
CA SER A 156 -7.76 -6.31 -0.79
C SER A 156 -6.34 -5.75 -0.77
N PHE A 157 -5.83 -5.37 0.40
CA PHE A 157 -4.45 -4.93 0.56
C PHE A 157 -3.46 -6.05 0.19
N GLN A 158 -3.69 -7.25 0.73
CA GLN A 158 -2.86 -8.42 0.45
C GLN A 158 -2.82 -8.74 -1.03
N LYS A 159 -3.96 -8.66 -1.73
CA LYS A 159 -4.01 -8.93 -3.16
C LYS A 159 -3.09 -8.00 -3.94
N GLU A 160 -3.09 -6.71 -3.67
CA GLU A 160 -2.24 -5.72 -4.34
C GLU A 160 -0.74 -6.03 -4.17
N VAL A 161 -0.32 -6.49 -3.00
CA VAL A 161 1.10 -6.78 -2.76
C VAL A 161 1.48 -8.22 -3.14
N GLU A 162 0.57 -9.19 -3.03
CA GLU A 162 0.85 -10.58 -3.37
C GLU A 162 0.93 -10.79 -4.89
N ASP A 163 0.07 -10.12 -5.67
CA ASP A 163 0.11 -10.22 -7.14
C ASP A 163 1.48 -9.73 -7.70
N VAL A 164 2.05 -8.65 -7.14
CA VAL A 164 3.40 -8.19 -7.48
C VAL A 164 4.46 -9.21 -7.09
N LYS A 165 4.37 -9.76 -5.87
CA LYS A 165 5.32 -10.76 -5.37
C LYS A 165 5.33 -12.00 -6.27
N LEU A 166 4.16 -12.56 -6.58
CA LEU A 166 4.05 -13.76 -7.40
C LEU A 166 4.61 -13.55 -8.82
N LEU A 167 4.30 -12.41 -9.44
CA LEU A 167 4.82 -12.10 -10.77
C LEU A 167 6.34 -11.87 -10.76
N TYR A 168 6.87 -11.20 -9.72
CA TYR A 168 8.33 -11.06 -9.54
C TYR A 168 9.02 -12.42 -9.38
N GLU A 169 8.45 -13.31 -8.57
CA GLU A 169 8.99 -14.66 -8.34
C GLU A 169 8.96 -15.51 -9.64
N GLU A 170 7.90 -15.38 -10.45
CA GLU A 170 7.82 -16.00 -11.78
C GLU A 170 8.92 -15.47 -12.74
N ILE A 171 9.19 -14.16 -12.72
CA ILE A 171 10.16 -13.54 -13.61
C ILE A 171 11.61 -13.88 -13.20
N THR A 172 11.90 -13.98 -11.91
CA THR A 172 13.28 -14.00 -11.40
C THR A 172 13.71 -15.31 -10.80
N ASP A 173 12.80 -16.26 -10.57
CA ASP A 173 13.01 -17.49 -9.80
C ASP A 173 13.58 -17.22 -8.38
N LYS A 174 13.30 -16.03 -7.81
CA LYS A 174 13.75 -15.63 -6.47
C LYS A 174 12.61 -15.13 -5.61
N GLU A 175 12.66 -15.40 -4.31
CA GLU A 175 11.72 -14.84 -3.35
C GLU A 175 11.86 -13.31 -3.27
N MET A 176 10.72 -12.59 -3.33
CA MET A 176 10.70 -11.14 -3.20
C MET A 176 10.88 -10.72 -1.74
N VAL A 177 11.81 -9.80 -1.50
CA VAL A 177 11.94 -9.21 -0.17
C VAL A 177 10.67 -8.43 0.20
N LYS A 178 10.28 -8.50 1.44
CA LYS A 178 9.07 -7.83 1.94
C LYS A 178 9.31 -6.34 2.21
N TYR A 179 9.81 -5.62 1.22
CA TYR A 179 9.95 -4.17 1.21
C TYR A 179 8.81 -3.58 0.39
N TYR A 180 8.11 -2.62 0.96
CA TYR A 180 6.91 -2.02 0.40
C TYR A 180 7.02 -0.49 0.43
N ARG A 181 6.55 0.16 -0.61
CA ARG A 181 6.34 1.61 -0.65
C ARG A 181 4.91 1.90 -1.08
N PRO A 182 4.13 2.66 -0.28
CA PRO A 182 2.78 3.01 -0.68
C PRO A 182 2.80 3.97 -1.87
N PRO A 183 1.95 3.74 -2.88
CA PRO A 183 1.76 4.66 -4.00
C PRO A 183 1.51 6.09 -3.55
N GLN A 184 2.10 7.05 -4.24
CA GLN A 184 1.94 8.50 -4.00
C GLN A 184 2.38 8.95 -2.58
N GLY A 185 2.94 8.09 -1.76
CA GLY A 185 3.19 8.37 -0.36
C GLY A 185 1.94 8.51 0.49
N LYS A 186 0.79 8.07 -0.01
CA LYS A 186 -0.46 8.08 0.74
C LYS A 186 -0.54 6.88 1.67
N TYR A 187 -0.90 7.13 2.90
CA TYR A 187 -1.00 6.09 3.92
C TYR A 187 -2.07 6.40 4.96
N SER A 188 -2.42 5.41 5.72
CA SER A 188 -3.20 5.52 6.94
C SER A 188 -2.62 4.59 8.00
N GLU A 189 -2.91 4.83 9.25
CA GLU A 189 -2.47 3.94 10.33
C GLU A 189 -2.93 2.50 10.11
N SER A 190 -4.15 2.30 9.58
CA SER A 190 -4.67 0.97 9.31
C SER A 190 -3.91 0.26 8.19
N ASN A 191 -3.49 0.97 7.14
CA ASN A 191 -2.69 0.38 6.06
C ASN A 191 -1.27 0.03 6.51
N LEU A 192 -0.64 0.86 7.34
CA LEU A 192 0.66 0.53 7.93
C LEU A 192 0.57 -0.72 8.82
N LYS A 193 -0.54 -0.89 9.56
CA LYS A 193 -0.81 -2.13 10.33
C LYS A 193 -0.97 -3.34 9.41
N MET A 194 -1.76 -3.22 8.33
CA MET A 194 -1.95 -4.29 7.34
C MET A 194 -0.61 -4.72 6.72
N ALA A 195 0.21 -3.76 6.29
CA ALA A 195 1.53 -4.05 5.75
C ALA A 195 2.40 -4.81 6.76
N LYS A 196 2.45 -4.35 8.02
CA LYS A 196 3.18 -4.99 9.10
C LYS A 196 2.66 -6.41 9.38
N GLU A 197 1.35 -6.63 9.45
CA GLU A 197 0.74 -7.93 9.70
C GLU A 197 1.07 -8.94 8.60
N LEU A 198 1.22 -8.49 7.36
CA LEU A 198 1.68 -9.28 6.22
C LEU A 198 3.21 -9.45 6.20
N GLY A 199 3.92 -8.88 7.17
CA GLY A 199 5.37 -8.98 7.35
C GLY A 199 6.18 -8.01 6.51
N TYR A 200 5.57 -7.00 5.91
CA TYR A 200 6.28 -5.99 5.14
C TYR A 200 6.95 -4.94 6.02
N TYR A 201 8.07 -4.42 5.52
CA TYR A 201 8.71 -3.19 5.95
C TYR A 201 8.32 -2.09 4.97
N THR A 202 7.72 -1.00 5.48
CA THR A 202 7.27 0.13 4.66
C THR A 202 8.36 1.19 4.59
N PHE A 203 8.62 1.71 3.40
CA PHE A 203 9.65 2.74 3.18
C PHE A 203 9.04 3.97 2.51
N PHE A 204 9.14 5.10 3.19
CA PHE A 204 8.98 6.41 2.61
C PHE A 204 10.35 6.95 2.15
N TRP A 205 10.43 8.22 1.84
CA TRP A 205 11.65 8.92 1.41
C TRP A 205 11.98 10.07 2.35
N SER A 206 13.24 10.47 2.40
CA SER A 206 13.74 11.62 3.15
C SER A 206 14.12 12.79 2.25
N LEU A 207 14.20 12.56 0.94
CA LEU A 207 14.37 13.54 -0.11
C LEU A 207 13.76 12.96 -1.39
N ALA A 208 12.97 13.73 -2.09
CA ALA A 208 12.44 13.40 -3.40
C ALA A 208 12.21 14.68 -4.20
N TYR A 209 12.14 14.53 -5.51
CA TYR A 209 11.71 15.58 -6.42
C TYR A 209 10.78 14.97 -7.49
N VAL A 210 10.09 15.82 -8.23
CA VAL A 210 9.18 15.40 -9.28
C VAL A 210 10.01 15.03 -10.50
N ASP A 211 10.28 13.76 -10.71
CA ASP A 211 11.14 13.23 -11.77
C ASP A 211 10.38 12.76 -13.03
N TRP A 212 9.04 12.74 -12.97
CA TRP A 212 8.19 12.30 -14.08
C TRP A 212 7.78 13.42 -15.08
N TYR A 213 8.21 14.65 -14.85
CA TYR A 213 8.06 15.73 -15.82
C TYR A 213 9.36 15.94 -16.61
N ASP A 214 9.27 15.95 -17.95
CA ASP A 214 10.43 16.18 -18.84
C ASP A 214 10.98 17.61 -18.74
N THR A 215 10.19 18.54 -18.20
CA THR A 215 10.45 20.00 -18.24
C THR A 215 10.57 20.58 -16.86
N ASP A 216 11.24 20.25 -15.96
CA ASP A 216 11.45 20.88 -14.64
C ASP A 216 12.39 20.04 -13.77
N GLN A 217 13.43 19.51 -14.42
CA GLN A 217 14.40 18.69 -13.73
C GLN A 217 15.37 19.57 -12.91
N PRO A 218 15.76 19.17 -11.71
CA PRO A 218 16.74 19.89 -10.89
C PRO A 218 18.07 19.97 -11.62
N THR A 219 18.70 21.14 -11.54
CA THR A 219 20.02 21.45 -12.14
C THR A 219 21.16 20.99 -11.26
#